data_21b9b939691b8e32a85930f8f08fe84b
#
_entry.id   21b9b939691b8e32a85930f8f08fe84b
#
_cell.length_a   1.000
_cell.length_b   1.000
_cell.length_c   1.000
_cell.angle_alpha   90.00
_cell.angle_beta   90.00
_cell.angle_gamma   90.00
#
_symmetry.space_group_name_H-M   'P 1'
#
loop_
_entity.id
_entity.type
_entity.pdbx_description
1 polymer ?
#
loop_
_entity_poly.entity_id
_entity_poly.type
_entity_poly.pdbx_seq_one_letter_code
_entity_poly.pdbx_strand_id
1 'polypeptide(L)'
;RSISKPIKELKEGILEIANHNYEKRLDMSGNEEFREVADSFNRMAERLTEYRASTLSDILSAKKFIEAIVNSIDDPVIGLNMEREILFINEEALNVLNLKRESVIRKSAEELALKNDLLRRLVRELVTPSEQKEPLKIYADNKESYFKASYVSIINTEAGKGEPHKLGDVILLKNITEFKELDSAKTTFISTISHELKTPIAAIMMSLQLLEDKRVGDLNDEQE
;
A
#
# COMPACT_ATOMS: atom_id res chain seq x y z
N ARG A 1 32.86 -1.20 -59.47
CA ARG A 1 31.49 -1.00 -58.87
C ARG A 1 31.67 -0.39 -57.49
N SER A 2 30.98 0.71 -57.25
CA SER A 2 31.18 1.52 -56.03
C SER A 2 30.70 0.74 -54.78
N ILE A 3 31.62 0.42 -53.92
CA ILE A 3 31.41 -0.23 -52.58
C ILE A 3 30.89 0.82 -51.58
N SER A 4 31.06 2.09 -51.89
CA SER A 4 30.77 3.20 -50.97
C SER A 4 29.30 3.33 -50.59
N LYS A 5 28.36 3.08 -51.52
CA LYS A 5 26.91 3.24 -51.25
C LYS A 5 26.40 2.13 -50.27
N PRO A 6 26.65 0.83 -50.46
CA PRO A 6 26.23 -0.22 -49.52
C PRO A 6 26.79 -0.02 -48.12
N ILE A 7 28.05 0.39 -48.01
CA ILE A 7 28.68 0.67 -46.70
C ILE A 7 27.99 1.85 -45.98
N LYS A 8 27.65 2.90 -46.72
CA LYS A 8 26.93 4.04 -46.17
C LYS A 8 25.55 3.65 -45.67
N GLU A 9 24.78 2.89 -46.45
CA GLU A 9 23.47 2.35 -46.07
C GLU A 9 23.54 1.47 -44.82
N LEU A 10 24.55 0.58 -44.73
CA LEU A 10 24.79 -0.24 -43.54
C LEU A 10 25.11 0.60 -42.32
N LYS A 11 25.99 1.60 -42.46
CA LYS A 11 26.33 2.53 -41.37
C LYS A 11 25.09 3.28 -40.88
N GLU A 12 24.25 3.80 -41.78
CA GLU A 12 23.00 4.48 -41.45
C GLU A 12 22.04 3.52 -40.73
N GLY A 13 21.89 2.29 -41.21
CA GLY A 13 21.08 1.26 -40.56
C GLY A 13 21.54 0.94 -39.14
N ILE A 14 22.86 0.80 -38.93
CA ILE A 14 23.42 0.56 -37.59
C ILE A 14 23.16 1.74 -36.66
N LEU A 15 23.27 2.97 -37.14
CA LEU A 15 22.95 4.18 -36.37
C LEU A 15 21.47 4.24 -35.99
N GLU A 16 20.59 3.86 -36.90
CA GLU A 16 19.15 3.78 -36.59
C GLU A 16 18.87 2.74 -35.48
N ILE A 17 19.47 1.55 -35.55
CA ILE A 17 19.37 0.55 -34.48
C ILE A 17 19.92 1.11 -33.15
N ALA A 18 21.06 1.78 -33.18
CA ALA A 18 21.65 2.42 -31.98
C ALA A 18 20.73 3.48 -31.37
N ASN A 19 19.94 4.15 -32.22
CA ASN A 19 18.90 5.13 -31.80
C ASN A 19 17.53 4.46 -31.49
N HIS A 20 17.52 3.15 -31.27
CA HIS A 20 16.32 2.37 -30.95
C HIS A 20 15.25 2.30 -32.05
N ASN A 21 15.59 2.64 -33.30
CA ASN A 21 14.73 2.45 -34.46
C ASN A 21 14.97 1.06 -35.08
N TYR A 22 14.29 0.04 -34.54
CA TYR A 22 14.42 -1.35 -34.98
C TYR A 22 13.53 -1.69 -36.19
N GLU A 23 12.73 -0.75 -36.69
CA GLU A 23 11.89 -0.95 -37.88
C GLU A 23 12.68 -0.76 -39.18
N LYS A 24 13.86 -0.16 -39.13
CA LYS A 24 14.74 0.02 -40.28
C LYS A 24 15.12 -1.31 -40.91
N ARG A 25 14.95 -1.42 -42.21
CA ARG A 25 15.39 -2.57 -43.04
C ARG A 25 16.35 -2.07 -44.10
N LEU A 26 17.32 -2.94 -44.43
CA LEU A 26 18.26 -2.69 -45.51
C LEU A 26 17.82 -3.50 -46.72
N ASP A 27 17.84 -2.87 -47.87
CA ASP A 27 17.63 -3.49 -49.17
C ASP A 27 18.86 -3.23 -50.04
N MET A 28 19.78 -4.21 -50.04
CA MET A 28 21.03 -4.13 -50.79
C MET A 28 20.95 -5.02 -52.02
N SER A 29 20.58 -4.42 -53.16
CA SER A 29 20.55 -5.10 -54.44
C SER A 29 21.91 -5.03 -55.13
N GLY A 30 22.44 -6.13 -55.65
CA GLY A 30 23.55 -6.12 -56.61
C GLY A 30 24.72 -7.07 -56.36
N ASN A 31 25.23 -7.28 -55.16
CA ASN A 31 26.27 -8.20 -54.81
C ASN A 31 25.77 -9.20 -53.74
N GLU A 32 26.05 -10.47 -53.93
CA GLU A 32 25.61 -11.55 -53.04
C GLU A 32 26.06 -11.32 -51.60
N GLU A 33 27.33 -10.91 -51.42
CA GLU A 33 27.93 -10.63 -50.10
C GLU A 33 27.20 -9.50 -49.35
N PHE A 34 26.82 -8.43 -50.05
CA PHE A 34 26.06 -7.31 -49.42
C PHE A 34 24.60 -7.70 -49.13
N ARG A 35 24.05 -8.63 -49.90
CA ARG A 35 22.71 -9.16 -49.66
C ARG A 35 22.68 -10.00 -48.39
N GLU A 36 23.69 -10.87 -48.20
CA GLU A 36 23.83 -11.65 -46.96
C GLU A 36 23.97 -10.77 -45.70
N VAL A 37 24.74 -9.68 -45.84
CA VAL A 37 24.88 -8.70 -44.76
C VAL A 37 23.55 -8.01 -44.46
N ALA A 38 22.80 -7.57 -45.47
CA ALA A 38 21.48 -6.95 -45.31
C ALA A 38 20.48 -7.91 -44.69
N ASP A 39 20.46 -9.18 -45.11
CA ASP A 39 19.61 -10.22 -44.53
C ASP A 39 19.95 -10.50 -43.06
N SER A 40 21.23 -10.52 -42.73
CA SER A 40 21.68 -10.68 -41.35
C SER A 40 21.32 -9.51 -40.49
N PHE A 41 21.48 -8.30 -41.01
CA PHE A 41 21.01 -7.05 -40.33
C PHE A 41 19.51 -7.08 -40.12
N ASN A 42 18.73 -7.41 -41.14
CA ASN A 42 17.27 -7.44 -41.06
C ASN A 42 16.77 -8.47 -40.05
N ARG A 43 17.37 -9.65 -39.99
CA ARG A 43 17.08 -10.67 -38.96
C ARG A 43 17.43 -10.18 -37.55
N MET A 44 18.55 -9.48 -37.39
CA MET A 44 18.91 -8.85 -36.10
C MET A 44 17.90 -7.81 -35.69
N ALA A 45 17.53 -6.92 -36.61
CA ALA A 45 16.50 -5.85 -36.35
C ALA A 45 15.15 -6.47 -35.96
N GLU A 46 14.72 -7.53 -36.63
CA GLU A 46 13.49 -8.26 -36.34
C GLU A 46 13.53 -8.86 -34.93
N ARG A 47 14.62 -9.57 -34.58
CA ARG A 47 14.78 -10.13 -33.23
C ARG A 47 14.80 -9.06 -32.12
N LEU A 48 15.41 -7.89 -32.39
CA LEU A 48 15.39 -6.79 -31.45
C LEU A 48 13.99 -6.19 -31.27
N THR A 49 13.21 -6.12 -32.34
CA THR A 49 11.81 -5.70 -32.28
C THR A 49 10.97 -6.68 -31.44
N GLU A 50 11.10 -7.97 -31.70
CA GLU A 50 10.41 -9.03 -30.95
C GLU A 50 10.80 -9.02 -29.47
N TYR A 51 12.09 -8.95 -29.18
CA TYR A 51 12.60 -8.89 -27.81
C TYR A 51 12.04 -7.68 -27.04
N ARG A 52 12.04 -6.50 -27.66
CA ARG A 52 11.48 -5.29 -27.07
C ARG A 52 9.98 -5.41 -26.82
N ALA A 53 9.24 -5.94 -27.78
CA ALA A 53 7.80 -6.17 -27.62
C ALA A 53 7.49 -7.15 -26.50
N SER A 54 8.24 -8.27 -26.41
CA SER A 54 8.12 -9.25 -25.33
C SER A 54 8.41 -8.62 -23.97
N THR A 55 9.56 -7.94 -23.85
CA THR A 55 9.96 -7.28 -22.57
C THR A 55 8.92 -6.26 -22.13
N LEU A 56 8.41 -5.44 -23.04
CA LEU A 56 7.35 -4.47 -22.73
C LEU A 56 6.06 -5.17 -22.28
N SER A 57 5.68 -6.26 -22.95
CA SER A 57 4.52 -7.07 -22.57
C SER A 57 4.67 -7.65 -21.17
N ASP A 58 5.84 -8.17 -20.83
CA ASP A 58 6.13 -8.74 -19.51
C ASP A 58 6.04 -7.67 -18.41
N ILE A 59 6.63 -6.49 -18.65
CA ILE A 59 6.55 -5.35 -17.72
C ILE A 59 5.10 -4.90 -17.53
N LEU A 60 4.31 -4.78 -18.59
CA LEU A 60 2.91 -4.38 -18.51
C LEU A 60 2.07 -5.43 -17.78
N SER A 61 2.34 -6.71 -18.00
CA SER A 61 1.66 -7.81 -17.32
C SER A 61 2.00 -7.82 -15.83
N ALA A 62 3.27 -7.65 -15.47
CA ALA A 62 3.70 -7.54 -14.08
C ALA A 62 3.06 -6.32 -13.38
N LYS A 63 3.00 -5.16 -14.07
CA LYS A 63 2.34 -3.97 -13.55
C LYS A 63 0.86 -4.22 -13.27
N LYS A 64 0.12 -4.80 -14.23
CA LYS A 64 -1.30 -5.13 -14.06
C LYS A 64 -1.53 -6.12 -12.92
N PHE A 65 -0.64 -7.09 -12.76
CA PHE A 65 -0.71 -8.06 -11.68
C PHE A 65 -0.52 -7.39 -10.31
N ILE A 66 0.47 -6.50 -10.18
CA ILE A 66 0.68 -5.73 -8.95
C ILE A 66 -0.53 -4.84 -8.65
N GLU A 67 -1.08 -4.13 -9.64
CA GLU A 67 -2.29 -3.32 -9.48
C GLU A 67 -3.48 -4.17 -9.01
N ALA A 68 -3.66 -5.37 -9.56
CA ALA A 68 -4.71 -6.28 -9.14
C ALA A 68 -4.52 -6.75 -7.68
N ILE A 69 -3.29 -7.11 -7.29
CA ILE A 69 -2.99 -7.48 -5.90
C ILE A 69 -3.31 -6.33 -4.94
N VAL A 70 -2.82 -5.13 -5.24
CA VAL A 70 -3.03 -3.96 -4.38
C VAL A 70 -4.52 -3.62 -4.26
N ASN A 71 -5.29 -3.76 -5.34
CA ASN A 71 -6.75 -3.53 -5.32
C ASN A 71 -7.55 -4.67 -4.66
N SER A 72 -6.95 -5.85 -4.47
CA SER A 72 -7.59 -6.95 -3.72
C SER A 72 -7.42 -6.84 -2.20
N ILE A 73 -6.66 -5.85 -1.74
CA ILE A 73 -6.49 -5.58 -0.31
C ILE A 73 -7.66 -4.72 0.17
N ASP A 74 -8.41 -5.25 1.16
CA ASP A 74 -9.56 -4.55 1.76
C ASP A 74 -9.15 -3.35 2.64
N ASP A 75 -7.90 -3.31 3.07
CA ASP A 75 -7.36 -2.16 3.82
C ASP A 75 -6.89 -1.05 2.85
N PRO A 76 -7.13 0.23 3.14
CA PRO A 76 -6.60 1.36 2.36
C PRO A 76 -5.07 1.36 2.29
N VAL A 77 -4.52 1.40 1.06
CA VAL A 77 -3.07 1.40 0.79
C VAL A 77 -2.70 2.56 -0.11
N ILE A 78 -1.66 3.31 0.28
CA ILE A 78 -1.10 4.43 -0.48
C ILE A 78 0.41 4.25 -0.57
N GLY A 79 0.96 4.22 -1.77
CA GLY A 79 2.41 4.18 -2.00
C GLY A 79 2.94 5.50 -2.52
N LEU A 80 4.02 5.97 -1.90
CA LEU A 80 4.67 7.24 -2.19
C LEU A 80 6.12 7.00 -2.64
N ASN A 81 6.61 7.80 -3.59
CA ASN A 81 8.03 7.84 -3.93
C ASN A 81 8.83 8.70 -2.93
N MET A 82 10.12 8.90 -3.20
CA MET A 82 11.00 9.72 -2.37
C MET A 82 10.60 11.20 -2.36
N GLU A 83 10.00 11.68 -3.43
CA GLU A 83 9.48 13.04 -3.60
C GLU A 83 8.07 13.19 -3.02
N ARG A 84 7.54 12.13 -2.36
CA ARG A 84 6.18 12.05 -1.79
C ARG A 84 5.07 12.23 -2.81
N GLU A 85 5.33 11.85 -4.05
CA GLU A 85 4.29 11.72 -5.05
C GLU A 85 3.59 10.36 -4.92
N ILE A 86 2.29 10.33 -5.14
CA ILE A 86 1.50 9.09 -5.08
C ILE A 86 1.81 8.22 -6.31
N LEU A 87 2.51 7.11 -6.10
CA LEU A 87 2.81 6.11 -7.12
C LEU A 87 1.63 5.17 -7.36
N PHE A 88 1.00 4.74 -6.29
CA PHE A 88 -0.19 3.89 -6.33
C PHE A 88 -1.11 4.16 -5.14
N ILE A 89 -2.37 3.87 -5.34
CA ILE A 89 -3.43 3.98 -4.35
C ILE A 89 -4.52 2.97 -4.72
N ASN A 90 -5.00 2.17 -3.76
CA ASN A 90 -6.08 1.21 -4.04
C ASN A 90 -7.46 1.86 -3.94
N GLU A 91 -8.49 1.12 -4.37
CA GLU A 91 -9.88 1.64 -4.38
C GLU A 91 -10.36 1.97 -2.97
N GLU A 92 -9.99 1.15 -1.97
CA GLU A 92 -10.36 1.42 -0.57
C GLU A 92 -9.77 2.74 -0.04
N ALA A 93 -8.51 3.05 -0.39
CA ALA A 93 -7.92 4.33 -0.02
C ALA A 93 -8.57 5.51 -0.75
N LEU A 94 -8.96 5.35 -2.02
CA LEU A 94 -9.71 6.36 -2.77
C LEU A 94 -11.06 6.63 -2.12
N ASN A 95 -11.78 5.58 -1.72
CA ASN A 95 -13.08 5.67 -1.06
C ASN A 95 -12.97 6.40 0.29
N VAL A 96 -12.04 5.96 1.14
CA VAL A 96 -11.83 6.54 2.48
C VAL A 96 -11.37 8.01 2.41
N LEU A 97 -10.53 8.35 1.43
CA LEU A 97 -10.07 9.72 1.19
C LEU A 97 -11.06 10.58 0.39
N ASN A 98 -12.09 9.96 -0.18
CA ASN A 98 -13.03 10.61 -1.12
C ASN A 98 -12.30 11.31 -2.28
N LEU A 99 -11.38 10.60 -2.92
CA LEU A 99 -10.57 11.08 -4.03
C LEU A 99 -10.79 10.24 -5.29
N LYS A 100 -10.53 10.83 -6.46
CA LYS A 100 -10.57 10.13 -7.75
C LYS A 100 -9.17 9.78 -8.22
N ARG A 101 -8.97 8.58 -8.74
CA ARG A 101 -7.67 8.05 -9.18
C ARG A 101 -6.95 9.00 -10.14
N GLU A 102 -7.65 9.54 -11.12
CA GLU A 102 -7.06 10.43 -12.14
C GLU A 102 -6.54 11.74 -11.55
N SER A 103 -7.08 12.13 -10.40
CA SER A 103 -6.70 13.37 -9.73
C SER A 103 -5.52 13.24 -8.76
N VAL A 104 -5.06 12.02 -8.49
CA VAL A 104 -4.07 11.77 -7.42
C VAL A 104 -2.78 11.12 -7.89
N ILE A 105 -2.82 10.25 -8.90
CA ILE A 105 -1.62 9.54 -9.38
C ILE A 105 -0.56 10.51 -9.89
N ARG A 106 0.69 10.34 -9.45
CA ARG A 106 1.85 11.19 -9.73
C ARG A 106 1.70 12.65 -9.27
N LYS A 107 0.80 12.91 -8.32
CA LYS A 107 0.70 14.20 -7.66
C LYS A 107 1.32 14.15 -6.28
N SER A 108 1.80 15.29 -5.82
CA SER A 108 2.34 15.44 -4.48
C SER A 108 1.26 15.18 -3.43
N ALA A 109 1.53 14.26 -2.52
CA ALA A 109 0.64 13.99 -1.39
C ALA A 109 0.50 15.22 -0.49
N GLU A 110 1.51 16.09 -0.42
CA GLU A 110 1.49 17.34 0.34
C GLU A 110 0.53 18.37 -0.28
N GLU A 111 0.52 18.49 -1.61
CA GLU A 111 -0.45 19.38 -2.30
C GLU A 111 -1.88 18.90 -2.12
N LEU A 112 -2.12 17.60 -2.24
CA LEU A 112 -3.44 17.00 -2.03
C LEU A 112 -3.88 17.13 -0.56
N ALA A 113 -2.94 17.07 0.37
CA ALA A 113 -3.18 17.26 1.80
C ALA A 113 -3.68 18.67 2.16
N LEU A 114 -3.46 19.68 1.32
CA LEU A 114 -4.03 21.01 1.51
C LEU A 114 -5.56 21.02 1.44
N LYS A 115 -6.14 20.08 0.70
CA LYS A 115 -7.59 19.97 0.46
C LYS A 115 -8.23 18.74 1.11
N ASN A 116 -7.43 17.90 1.77
CA ASN A 116 -7.91 16.67 2.40
C ASN A 116 -7.29 16.50 3.80
N ASP A 117 -8.12 16.65 4.81
CA ASP A 117 -7.67 16.64 6.21
C ASP A 117 -7.13 15.30 6.66
N LEU A 118 -7.71 14.19 6.18
CA LEU A 118 -7.22 12.85 6.49
C LEU A 118 -5.84 12.62 5.88
N LEU A 119 -5.68 12.95 4.59
CA LEU A 119 -4.38 12.82 3.93
C LEU A 119 -3.33 13.74 4.57
N ARG A 120 -3.71 14.95 4.98
CA ARG A 120 -2.83 15.87 5.73
C ARG A 120 -2.33 15.23 7.03
N ARG A 121 -3.22 14.59 7.77
CA ARG A 121 -2.86 13.89 9.01
C ARG A 121 -1.89 12.74 8.75
N LEU A 122 -2.14 11.93 7.70
CA LEU A 122 -1.29 10.81 7.31
C LEU A 122 0.11 11.27 6.86
N VAL A 123 0.17 12.29 6.01
CA VAL A 123 1.46 12.82 5.51
C VAL A 123 2.26 13.46 6.65
N ARG A 124 1.60 14.19 7.55
CA ARG A 124 2.27 14.78 8.72
C ARG A 124 2.87 13.72 9.63
N GLU A 125 2.15 12.65 9.89
CA GLU A 125 2.60 11.53 10.72
C GLU A 125 3.80 10.79 10.09
N LEU A 126 3.86 10.72 8.76
CA LEU A 126 5.00 10.19 8.03
C LEU A 126 6.28 11.03 8.24
N VAL A 127 6.12 12.35 8.32
CA VAL A 127 7.25 13.29 8.48
C VAL A 127 7.68 13.42 9.94
N THR A 128 6.72 13.48 10.83
CA THR A 128 6.93 13.70 12.27
C THR A 128 6.11 12.66 13.03
N PRO A 129 6.65 11.44 13.19
CA PRO A 129 5.95 10.38 13.90
C PRO A 129 5.62 10.78 15.34
N SER A 130 4.36 10.64 15.75
CA SER A 130 3.95 10.84 17.13
C SER A 130 4.20 9.58 17.97
N GLU A 131 4.56 9.74 19.23
CA GLU A 131 4.75 8.60 20.16
C GLU A 131 3.43 7.88 20.45
N GLN A 132 2.32 8.59 20.44
CA GLN A 132 0.98 8.04 20.65
C GLN A 132 0.21 7.97 19.33
N LYS A 133 0.13 6.78 18.76
CA LYS A 133 -0.66 6.49 17.55
C LYS A 133 -2.11 6.18 17.93
N GLU A 134 -2.90 7.22 18.15
CA GLU A 134 -4.34 7.04 18.35
C GLU A 134 -5.02 6.56 17.06
N PRO A 135 -6.01 5.65 17.16
CA PRO A 135 -6.80 5.23 16.02
C PRO A 135 -7.45 6.42 15.32
N LEU A 136 -7.43 6.38 13.99
CA LEU A 136 -8.14 7.34 13.16
C LEU A 136 -9.62 6.98 13.13
N LYS A 137 -10.47 7.91 13.58
CA LYS A 137 -11.91 7.80 13.48
C LYS A 137 -12.33 8.43 12.16
N ILE A 138 -12.89 7.63 11.26
CA ILE A 138 -13.29 8.04 9.92
C ILE A 138 -14.76 7.72 9.74
N TYR A 139 -15.50 8.68 9.21
CA TYR A 139 -16.90 8.54 8.89
C TYR A 139 -17.03 8.36 7.37
N ALA A 140 -17.28 7.13 6.92
CA ALA A 140 -17.47 6.79 5.52
C ALA A 140 -18.71 5.89 5.38
N ASP A 141 -19.44 5.98 4.28
CA ASP A 141 -20.66 5.22 3.99
C ASP A 141 -21.70 5.22 5.11
N ASN A 142 -21.92 6.38 5.73
CA ASN A 142 -22.80 6.56 6.88
C ASN A 142 -22.45 5.68 8.10
N LYS A 143 -21.23 5.17 8.17
CA LYS A 143 -20.73 4.36 9.27
C LYS A 143 -19.45 4.94 9.84
N GLU A 144 -19.36 4.94 11.16
CA GLU A 144 -18.16 5.27 11.89
C GLU A 144 -17.21 4.06 11.86
N SER A 145 -15.99 4.25 11.41
CA SER A 145 -14.97 3.22 11.34
C SER A 145 -13.67 3.68 11.96
N TYR A 146 -12.95 2.76 12.57
CA TYR A 146 -11.68 3.00 13.24
C TYR A 146 -10.54 2.39 12.45
N PHE A 147 -9.52 3.18 12.15
CA PHE A 147 -8.34 2.74 11.42
C PHE A 147 -7.07 2.97 12.23
N LYS A 148 -6.14 2.02 12.11
CA LYS A 148 -4.78 2.17 12.62
C LYS A 148 -3.84 2.39 11.44
N ALA A 149 -3.18 3.55 11.40
CA ALA A 149 -2.18 3.86 10.38
C ALA A 149 -0.86 3.14 10.68
N SER A 150 -0.27 2.55 9.64
CA SER A 150 1.07 1.95 9.65
C SER A 150 1.87 2.51 8.49
N TYR A 151 3.15 2.77 8.72
CA TYR A 151 4.07 3.37 7.76
C TYR A 151 5.22 2.41 7.54
N VAL A 152 5.45 2.03 6.29
CA VAL A 152 6.47 1.07 5.89
C VAL A 152 7.39 1.72 4.86
N SER A 153 8.67 1.87 5.19
CA SER A 153 9.67 2.33 4.23
C SER A 153 10.09 1.18 3.33
N ILE A 154 10.01 1.38 2.02
CA ILE A 154 10.46 0.43 1.01
C ILE A 154 11.93 0.71 0.71
N ILE A 155 12.77 -0.29 0.97
CA ILE A 155 14.21 -0.22 0.80
C ILE A 155 14.63 -1.23 -0.26
N ASN A 156 15.41 -0.79 -1.25
CA ASN A 156 16.05 -1.69 -2.19
C ASN A 156 17.34 -2.24 -1.58
N THR A 157 17.40 -3.56 -1.43
CA THR A 157 18.57 -4.31 -1.02
C THR A 157 18.99 -5.20 -2.19
N GLU A 158 19.65 -4.63 -3.21
CA GLU A 158 20.27 -5.47 -4.25
C GLU A 158 21.39 -6.29 -3.61
N ALA A 159 21.22 -7.60 -3.65
CA ALA A 159 22.22 -8.54 -3.14
C ALA A 159 23.54 -8.38 -3.92
N GLY A 160 24.51 -7.69 -3.32
CA GLY A 160 25.90 -7.71 -3.77
C GLY A 160 26.50 -6.40 -4.29
N LYS A 161 25.78 -5.30 -4.49
CA LYS A 161 26.36 -4.02 -4.93
C LYS A 161 25.53 -2.82 -4.42
N GLY A 162 26.01 -2.18 -3.37
CA GLY A 162 25.54 -0.87 -2.94
C GLY A 162 24.96 -0.83 -1.54
N GLU A 163 24.97 0.33 -0.92
CA GLU A 163 24.26 0.58 0.33
C GLU A 163 22.74 0.49 0.08
N PRO A 164 21.97 -0.05 1.04
CA PRO A 164 20.53 -0.09 0.94
C PRO A 164 19.97 1.32 0.79
N HIS A 165 19.24 1.59 -0.30
CA HIS A 165 18.64 2.91 -0.51
C HIS A 165 17.12 2.81 -0.46
N LYS A 166 16.51 3.83 0.13
CA LYS A 166 15.08 3.96 0.25
C LYS A 166 14.47 4.28 -1.12
N LEU A 167 13.38 3.58 -1.49
CA LEU A 167 12.63 3.81 -2.73
C LEU A 167 11.39 4.67 -2.50
N GLY A 168 10.84 4.64 -1.28
CA GLY A 168 9.63 5.35 -0.94
C GLY A 168 9.01 4.84 0.34
N ASP A 169 7.75 5.22 0.58
CA ASP A 169 6.98 4.83 1.74
C ASP A 169 5.61 4.27 1.34
N VAL A 170 5.11 3.34 2.12
CA VAL A 170 3.74 2.83 2.02
C VAL A 170 2.98 3.18 3.29
N ILE A 171 1.82 3.79 3.14
CA ILE A 171 0.86 4.03 4.20
C ILE A 171 -0.23 2.97 4.09
N LEU A 172 -0.45 2.24 5.19
CA LEU A 172 -1.48 1.23 5.31
C LEU A 172 -2.43 1.63 6.44
N LEU A 173 -3.74 1.65 6.17
CA LEU A 173 -4.78 1.94 7.15
C LEU A 173 -5.53 0.66 7.48
N LYS A 174 -5.13 -0.03 8.54
CA LYS A 174 -5.80 -1.24 8.98
C LYS A 174 -7.13 -0.90 9.65
N ASN A 175 -8.23 -1.47 9.14
CA ASN A 175 -9.53 -1.36 9.78
C ASN A 175 -9.54 -2.16 11.10
N ILE A 176 -9.80 -1.47 12.22
CA ILE A 176 -9.86 -2.06 13.57
C ILE A 176 -11.24 -1.85 14.22
N THR A 177 -12.26 -1.56 13.44
CA THR A 177 -13.61 -1.24 13.93
C THR A 177 -14.18 -2.41 14.73
N GLU A 178 -14.16 -3.62 14.19
CA GLU A 178 -14.64 -4.83 14.86
C GLU A 178 -13.91 -5.07 16.19
N PHE A 179 -12.59 -4.91 16.19
CA PHE A 179 -11.79 -5.04 17.41
C PHE A 179 -12.21 -4.02 18.48
N LYS A 180 -12.44 -2.77 18.08
CA LYS A 180 -12.87 -1.69 18.99
C LYS A 180 -14.28 -1.92 19.51
N GLU A 181 -15.19 -2.40 18.69
CA GLU A 181 -16.55 -2.76 19.09
C GLU A 181 -16.56 -3.89 20.14
N LEU A 182 -15.77 -4.96 19.88
CA LEU A 182 -15.61 -6.07 20.81
C LEU A 182 -14.98 -5.64 22.15
N ASP A 183 -13.93 -4.83 22.11
CA ASP A 183 -13.26 -4.32 23.30
C ASP A 183 -14.19 -3.44 24.16
N SER A 184 -14.98 -2.60 23.51
CA SER A 184 -16.00 -1.77 24.14
C SER A 184 -17.12 -2.63 24.77
N ALA A 185 -17.62 -3.62 24.03
CA ALA A 185 -18.65 -4.54 24.51
C ALA A 185 -18.16 -5.32 25.74
N LYS A 186 -16.91 -5.85 25.69
CA LYS A 186 -16.27 -6.52 26.80
C LYS A 186 -16.16 -5.63 28.04
N THR A 187 -15.72 -4.38 27.86
CA THR A 187 -15.57 -3.43 28.97
C THR A 187 -16.93 -3.10 29.58
N THR A 188 -17.95 -2.87 28.75
CA THR A 188 -19.31 -2.63 29.21
C THR A 188 -19.88 -3.83 29.98
N PHE A 189 -19.67 -5.04 29.45
CA PHE A 189 -20.09 -6.28 30.11
C PHE A 189 -19.47 -6.46 31.49
N ILE A 190 -18.13 -6.28 31.61
CA ILE A 190 -17.44 -6.36 32.92
C ILE A 190 -17.95 -5.30 33.89
N SER A 191 -18.16 -4.07 33.42
CA SER A 191 -18.69 -2.99 34.25
C SER A 191 -20.10 -3.32 34.76
N THR A 192 -20.98 -3.79 33.88
CA THR A 192 -22.35 -4.18 34.23
C THR A 192 -22.35 -5.31 35.26
N ILE A 193 -21.59 -6.40 35.01
CA ILE A 193 -21.49 -7.50 35.97
C ILE A 193 -20.96 -7.03 37.31
N SER A 194 -19.93 -6.18 37.31
CA SER A 194 -19.37 -5.63 38.55
C SER A 194 -20.42 -4.85 39.36
N HIS A 195 -21.26 -4.06 38.70
CA HIS A 195 -22.36 -3.36 39.33
C HIS A 195 -23.46 -4.29 39.85
N GLU A 196 -23.86 -5.28 39.03
CA GLU A 196 -24.91 -6.24 39.39
C GLU A 196 -24.49 -7.19 40.53
N LEU A 197 -23.17 -7.48 40.65
CA LEU A 197 -22.66 -8.28 41.76
C LEU A 197 -22.45 -7.48 43.05
N LYS A 198 -22.12 -6.19 42.95
CA LYS A 198 -21.86 -5.34 44.12
C LYS A 198 -23.09 -5.20 45.02
N THR A 199 -24.28 -5.11 44.43
CA THR A 199 -25.55 -4.93 45.17
C THR A 199 -25.88 -6.17 46.04
N PRO A 200 -25.93 -7.40 45.52
CA PRO A 200 -26.23 -8.56 46.38
C PRO A 200 -25.11 -8.85 47.38
N ILE A 201 -23.84 -8.63 47.00
CA ILE A 201 -22.73 -8.76 47.98
C ILE A 201 -22.88 -7.79 49.14
N ALA A 202 -23.19 -6.53 48.85
CA ALA A 202 -23.45 -5.50 49.90
C ALA A 202 -24.63 -5.89 50.80
N ALA A 203 -25.70 -6.44 50.23
CA ALA A 203 -26.85 -6.93 50.98
C ALA A 203 -26.50 -8.09 51.87
N ILE A 204 -25.71 -9.07 51.39
CA ILE A 204 -25.23 -10.18 52.19
C ILE A 204 -24.31 -9.70 53.34
N MET A 205 -23.37 -8.81 53.02
CA MET A 205 -22.49 -8.25 54.04
C MET A 205 -23.27 -7.50 55.14
N MET A 206 -24.27 -6.71 54.73
CA MET A 206 -25.13 -6.00 55.69
C MET A 206 -25.95 -6.97 56.55
N SER A 207 -26.45 -8.06 55.97
CA SER A 207 -27.16 -9.11 56.71
C SER A 207 -26.26 -9.80 57.71
N LEU A 208 -25.02 -10.14 57.35
CA LEU A 208 -24.03 -10.68 58.25
C LEU A 208 -23.67 -9.73 59.38
N GLN A 209 -23.45 -8.45 59.09
CA GLN A 209 -23.19 -7.43 60.10
C GLN A 209 -24.35 -7.27 61.10
N LEU A 210 -25.59 -7.41 60.66
CA LEU A 210 -26.75 -7.39 61.50
C LEU A 210 -26.83 -8.61 62.39
N LEU A 211 -26.43 -9.79 61.92
CA LEU A 211 -26.37 -11.00 62.70
C LEU A 211 -25.27 -10.94 63.78
N GLU A 212 -24.13 -10.32 63.48
CA GLU A 212 -23.01 -10.14 64.44
C GLU A 212 -23.29 -9.02 65.47
N ASP A 213 -24.27 -8.14 65.25
CA ASP A 213 -24.54 -7.04 66.16
C ASP A 213 -25.31 -7.50 67.38
N LYS A 214 -24.61 -7.64 68.51
CA LYS A 214 -25.16 -8.03 69.80
C LYS A 214 -26.38 -7.22 70.27
N ARG A 215 -26.60 -6.07 69.71
CA ARG A 215 -27.80 -5.25 69.99
C ARG A 215 -29.08 -5.80 69.38
N VAL A 216 -28.96 -6.68 68.37
CA VAL A 216 -30.09 -7.34 67.70
C VAL A 216 -30.50 -8.63 68.42
N GLY A 217 -29.56 -9.27 69.12
CA GLY A 217 -29.75 -10.50 69.83
C GLY A 217 -28.52 -11.38 69.76
N ASP A 218 -28.44 -12.45 70.62
CA ASP A 218 -27.37 -13.41 70.57
C ASP A 218 -27.65 -14.46 69.44
N LEU A 219 -26.60 -14.95 68.79
CA LEU A 219 -26.69 -16.03 67.84
C LEU A 219 -27.08 -17.32 68.52
N ASN A 220 -27.89 -18.15 67.90
CA ASN A 220 -28.18 -19.50 68.36
C ASN A 220 -27.12 -20.50 67.81
N ASP A 221 -27.12 -21.73 68.34
CA ASP A 221 -26.13 -22.76 68.02
C ASP A 221 -26.08 -23.17 66.53
N GLU A 222 -27.14 -22.83 65.76
CA GLU A 222 -27.17 -23.06 64.27
C GLU A 222 -26.71 -21.83 63.46
N GLN A 223 -26.53 -20.69 64.07
CA GLN A 223 -26.09 -19.42 63.46
C GLN A 223 -24.61 -19.14 63.71
N GLU A 224 -23.97 -19.75 64.67
CA GLU A 224 -22.52 -19.82 64.86
C GLU A 224 -21.87 -20.77 63.81
#